data_397bf9bf291ed62e760bdc01c9d43e32
#
_entry.id   397bf9bf291ed62e760bdc01c9d43e32
#
_cell.length_a   1.000
_cell.length_b   1.000
_cell.length_c   1.000
_cell.angle_alpha   90.00
_cell.angle_beta   90.00
_cell.angle_gamma   90.00
#
_symmetry.space_group_name_H-M   'P 1'
#
loop_
_entity.id
_entity.type
_entity.pdbx_description
1 polymer ?
#
loop_
_entity_poly.entity_id
_entity_poly.type
_entity_poly.pdbx_seq_one_letter_code
_entity_poly.pdbx_strand_id
1 'polypeptide(L)'
;ANINHWFSNKDLLSVITYSISLLIVYKNKRIFLPIFIFGFVAIFLSVVDYLISNNTLSLAFPWRSSVILIPLSTTIILSFLLSKISLENKTLKLVSIVFFVLSCFFFFIKNHYIKNSNKDFNKNLELVIKINENYDSIERILIPDNLTYIRMNTGLPIFIDWKHHAFRYDEIIHWKERLDLTRSFYKSKDFDDKKLILENINKIEKVTHILFYKKNFPLNCENLIDDKNFIFVEKNRCFGIN
;
A
#
# COMPACT_ATOMS: atom_id res chain seq x y z
N ALA A 1 -8.16 -9.86 -17.09
CA ALA A 1 -8.35 -9.17 -15.79
C ALA A 1 -9.81 -8.75 -15.66
N ASN A 2 -10.44 -9.03 -14.52
CA ASN A 2 -11.87 -8.76 -14.33
C ASN A 2 -12.03 -7.26 -14.07
N ILE A 3 -12.70 -6.53 -14.97
CA ILE A 3 -12.92 -5.07 -14.91
C ILE A 3 -13.49 -4.61 -13.56
N ASN A 4 -14.26 -5.48 -12.89
CA ASN A 4 -14.87 -5.21 -11.58
C ASN A 4 -13.84 -4.96 -10.44
N HIS A 5 -12.56 -5.31 -10.62
CA HIS A 5 -11.51 -5.00 -9.66
C HIS A 5 -10.84 -3.63 -9.88
N TRP A 6 -11.09 -2.98 -11.03
CA TRP A 6 -10.47 -1.72 -11.42
C TRP A 6 -11.31 -0.50 -11.04
N PHE A 7 -12.61 -0.68 -10.81
CA PHE A 7 -13.54 0.38 -10.43
C PHE A 7 -13.98 0.23 -8.98
N SER A 8 -13.23 0.82 -8.08
CA SER A 8 -13.70 1.03 -6.71
C SER A 8 -14.62 2.28 -6.64
N ASN A 9 -15.45 2.37 -5.60
CA ASN A 9 -16.24 3.59 -5.35
C ASN A 9 -15.38 4.87 -5.24
N LYS A 10 -14.09 4.72 -4.87
CA LYS A 10 -13.14 5.83 -4.82
C LYS A 10 -12.74 6.31 -6.22
N ASP A 11 -12.59 5.39 -7.17
CA ASP A 11 -12.24 5.73 -8.54
C ASP A 11 -13.40 6.42 -9.25
N LEU A 12 -14.64 5.97 -8.99
CA LEU A 12 -15.84 6.63 -9.47
C LEU A 12 -15.92 8.08 -8.96
N LEU A 13 -15.68 8.30 -7.67
CA LEU A 13 -15.66 9.64 -7.08
C LEU A 13 -14.58 10.52 -7.73
N SER A 14 -13.41 9.96 -8.02
CA SER A 14 -12.32 10.65 -8.69
C SER A 14 -12.71 11.09 -10.09
N VAL A 15 -13.35 10.23 -10.87
CA VAL A 15 -13.85 10.55 -12.22
C VAL A 15 -14.91 11.65 -12.17
N ILE A 16 -15.85 11.56 -11.22
CA ILE A 16 -16.87 12.60 -11.02
C ILE A 16 -16.22 13.95 -10.68
N THR A 17 -15.28 13.97 -9.74
CA THR A 17 -14.55 15.18 -9.33
C THR A 17 -13.83 15.82 -10.52
N TYR A 18 -13.12 15.02 -11.31
CA TYR A 18 -12.44 15.48 -12.51
C TYR A 18 -13.43 16.06 -13.54
N SER A 19 -14.53 15.36 -13.82
CA SER A 19 -15.56 15.80 -14.77
C SER A 19 -16.20 17.13 -14.36
N ILE A 20 -16.53 17.29 -13.08
CA ILE A 20 -17.06 18.56 -12.53
C ILE A 20 -16.05 19.69 -12.71
N SER A 21 -14.76 19.43 -12.44
CA SER A 21 -13.72 20.44 -12.61
C SER A 21 -13.59 20.93 -14.05
N LEU A 22 -13.68 20.02 -15.03
CA LEU A 22 -13.67 20.36 -16.46
C LEU A 22 -14.87 21.25 -16.85
N LEU A 23 -16.06 20.92 -16.35
CA LEU A 23 -17.27 21.73 -16.59
C LEU A 23 -17.14 23.15 -16.03
N ILE A 24 -16.51 23.31 -14.87
CA ILE A 24 -16.26 24.61 -14.25
C ILE A 24 -15.32 25.47 -15.10
N VAL A 25 -14.22 24.88 -15.58
CA VAL A 25 -13.18 25.62 -16.32
C VAL A 25 -13.41 25.67 -17.83
N TYR A 26 -14.49 25.07 -18.35
CA TYR A 26 -14.80 24.94 -19.77
C TYR A 26 -14.67 26.25 -20.55
N LYS A 27 -15.14 27.38 -19.98
CA LYS A 27 -15.05 28.70 -20.60
C LYS A 27 -13.62 29.27 -20.59
N ASN A 28 -12.74 28.82 -19.72
CA ASN A 28 -11.37 29.29 -19.65
C ASN A 28 -10.43 28.32 -20.38
N LYS A 29 -10.28 28.50 -21.69
CA LYS A 29 -9.48 27.61 -22.55
C LYS A 29 -8.03 27.44 -22.06
N ARG A 30 -7.44 28.41 -21.37
CA ARG A 30 -6.06 28.37 -20.89
C ARG A 30 -5.88 27.32 -19.78
N ILE A 31 -6.90 27.10 -18.94
CA ILE A 31 -6.89 26.13 -17.87
C ILE A 31 -7.52 24.81 -18.34
N PHE A 32 -8.61 24.89 -19.11
CA PHE A 32 -9.34 23.72 -19.60
C PHE A 32 -8.46 22.79 -20.44
N LEU A 33 -7.76 23.36 -21.43
CA LEU A 33 -7.07 22.58 -22.46
C LEU A 33 -5.92 21.70 -21.88
N PRO A 34 -5.03 22.21 -21.02
CA PRO A 34 -4.01 21.37 -20.39
C PRO A 34 -4.59 20.25 -19.53
N ILE A 35 -5.62 20.53 -18.73
CA ILE A 35 -6.24 19.55 -17.85
C ILE A 35 -6.96 18.48 -18.67
N PHE A 36 -7.70 18.91 -19.70
CA PHE A 36 -8.40 18.00 -20.60
C PHE A 36 -7.43 17.08 -21.36
N ILE A 37 -6.38 17.64 -21.98
CA ILE A 37 -5.39 16.85 -22.73
C ILE A 37 -4.71 15.84 -21.79
N PHE A 38 -4.26 16.28 -20.62
CA PHE A 38 -3.57 15.40 -19.68
C PHE A 38 -4.47 14.24 -19.20
N GLY A 39 -5.73 14.53 -18.87
CA GLY A 39 -6.70 13.51 -18.50
C GLY A 39 -7.08 12.60 -19.67
N PHE A 40 -7.26 13.15 -20.86
CA PHE A 40 -7.55 12.39 -22.06
C PHE A 40 -6.42 11.41 -22.41
N VAL A 41 -5.17 11.87 -22.38
CA VAL A 41 -4.00 11.02 -22.62
C VAL A 41 -3.92 9.91 -21.58
N ALA A 42 -4.16 10.22 -20.32
CA ALA A 42 -4.14 9.21 -19.25
C ALA A 42 -5.20 8.12 -19.45
N ILE A 43 -6.44 8.53 -19.80
CA ILE A 43 -7.53 7.59 -20.08
C ILE A 43 -7.22 6.79 -21.36
N PHE A 44 -6.77 7.45 -22.42
CA PHE A 44 -6.43 6.81 -23.68
C PHE A 44 -5.34 5.75 -23.49
N LEU A 45 -4.24 6.08 -22.80
CA LEU A 45 -3.18 5.12 -22.51
C LEU A 45 -3.66 3.96 -21.65
N SER A 46 -4.57 4.20 -20.69
CA SER A 46 -5.15 3.13 -19.87
C SER A 46 -6.03 2.18 -20.71
N VAL A 47 -6.79 2.71 -21.66
CA VAL A 47 -7.58 1.87 -22.58
C VAL A 47 -6.68 1.08 -23.54
N VAL A 48 -5.63 1.71 -24.07
CA VAL A 48 -4.66 1.06 -24.94
C VAL A 48 -3.92 -0.06 -24.19
N ASP A 49 -3.50 0.18 -22.95
CA ASP A 49 -2.89 -0.83 -22.08
C ASP A 49 -3.81 -2.03 -21.86
N TYR A 50 -5.10 -1.75 -21.60
CA TYR A 50 -6.11 -2.79 -21.44
C TYR A 50 -6.30 -3.64 -22.71
N LEU A 51 -6.33 -3.00 -23.91
CA LEU A 51 -6.59 -3.69 -25.18
C LEU A 51 -5.36 -4.49 -25.68
N ILE A 52 -4.16 -3.96 -25.50
CA ILE A 52 -2.93 -4.54 -26.04
C ILE A 52 -2.25 -5.46 -25.01
N SER A 53 -2.60 -5.35 -23.71
CA SER A 53 -1.97 -6.08 -22.60
C SER A 53 -0.44 -5.92 -22.62
N ASN A 54 0.05 -4.70 -22.91
CA ASN A 54 1.48 -4.43 -23.07
C ASN A 54 2.12 -4.08 -21.72
N ASN A 55 3.00 -4.94 -21.22
CA ASN A 55 3.69 -4.76 -19.95
C ASN A 55 4.48 -3.42 -19.86
N THR A 56 4.96 -2.89 -20.98
CA THR A 56 5.70 -1.63 -21.02
C THR A 56 4.78 -0.42 -20.77
N LEU A 57 3.55 -0.43 -21.31
CA LEU A 57 2.53 0.59 -21.06
C LEU A 57 2.02 0.55 -19.62
N SER A 58 1.88 -0.64 -19.04
CA SER A 58 1.54 -0.82 -17.63
C SER A 58 2.59 -0.18 -16.71
N LEU A 59 3.86 -0.17 -17.09
CA LEU A 59 4.93 0.49 -16.35
C LEU A 59 4.81 2.02 -16.33
N ALA A 60 4.24 2.62 -17.37
CA ALA A 60 3.99 4.07 -17.41
C ALA A 60 2.91 4.51 -16.39
N PHE A 61 2.18 3.56 -15.80
CA PHE A 61 1.13 3.81 -14.80
C PHE A 61 0.21 4.99 -15.14
N PRO A 62 -0.46 4.99 -16.29
CA PRO A 62 -1.27 6.15 -16.74
C PRO A 62 -2.36 6.50 -15.71
N TRP A 63 -2.86 5.53 -14.96
CA TRP A 63 -3.81 5.74 -13.87
C TRP A 63 -3.22 6.50 -12.66
N ARG A 64 -1.89 6.56 -12.48
CA ARG A 64 -1.25 7.41 -11.44
C ARG A 64 -1.37 8.90 -11.74
N SER A 65 -1.73 9.28 -12.95
CA SER A 65 -2.09 10.67 -13.28
C SER A 65 -3.18 11.24 -12.35
N SER A 66 -4.03 10.37 -11.79
CA SER A 66 -5.02 10.74 -10.78
C SER A 66 -4.39 11.42 -9.55
N VAL A 67 -3.16 11.08 -9.19
CA VAL A 67 -2.42 11.71 -8.08
C VAL A 67 -2.22 13.21 -8.30
N ILE A 68 -2.14 13.65 -9.55
CA ILE A 68 -2.03 15.07 -9.92
C ILE A 68 -3.40 15.66 -10.27
N LEU A 69 -4.19 14.94 -11.07
CA LEU A 69 -5.47 15.43 -11.56
C LEU A 69 -6.50 15.64 -10.46
N ILE A 70 -6.56 14.78 -9.45
CA ILE A 70 -7.57 14.89 -8.40
C ILE A 70 -7.33 16.09 -7.47
N PRO A 71 -6.11 16.33 -6.92
CA PRO A 71 -5.84 17.56 -6.18
C PRO A 71 -6.08 18.82 -6.98
N LEU A 72 -5.69 18.83 -8.26
CA LEU A 72 -5.94 19.97 -9.15
C LEU A 72 -7.44 20.23 -9.36
N SER A 73 -8.20 19.15 -9.61
CA SER A 73 -9.66 19.23 -9.79
C SER A 73 -10.37 19.71 -8.52
N THR A 74 -9.97 19.22 -7.35
CA THR A 74 -10.52 19.67 -6.07
C THR A 74 -10.21 21.14 -5.81
N THR A 75 -9.00 21.61 -6.15
CA THR A 75 -8.61 23.00 -6.02
C THR A 75 -9.48 23.90 -6.94
N ILE A 76 -9.75 23.49 -8.18
CA ILE A 76 -10.62 24.21 -9.10
C ILE A 76 -12.05 24.32 -8.54
N ILE A 77 -12.61 23.23 -8.06
CA ILE A 77 -13.96 23.20 -7.49
C ILE A 77 -14.02 24.11 -6.26
N LEU A 78 -13.07 24.02 -5.35
CA LEU A 78 -13.00 24.87 -4.17
C LEU A 78 -12.87 26.35 -4.53
N SER A 79 -11.99 26.70 -5.46
CA SER A 79 -11.81 28.07 -5.95
C SER A 79 -13.09 28.62 -6.57
N PHE A 80 -13.80 27.81 -7.35
CA PHE A 80 -15.09 28.19 -7.93
C PHE A 80 -16.13 28.43 -6.85
N LEU A 81 -16.27 27.52 -5.88
CA LEU A 81 -17.19 27.69 -4.76
C LEU A 81 -16.88 28.97 -3.97
N LEU A 82 -15.62 29.20 -3.65
CA LEU A 82 -15.17 30.40 -2.93
C LEU A 82 -15.44 31.67 -3.75
N SER A 83 -15.27 31.65 -5.07
CA SER A 83 -15.57 32.81 -5.92
C SER A 83 -17.07 33.16 -6.00
N LYS A 84 -17.94 32.18 -5.75
CA LYS A 84 -19.40 32.38 -5.69
C LYS A 84 -19.89 32.89 -4.33
N ILE A 85 -19.07 32.71 -3.29
CA ILE A 85 -19.34 33.25 -1.97
C ILE A 85 -19.04 34.76 -2.03
N SER A 86 -20.08 35.59 -2.07
CA SER A 86 -19.92 37.06 -1.99
C SER A 86 -19.22 37.38 -0.66
N LEU A 87 -18.01 37.95 -0.74
CA LEU A 87 -17.22 38.35 0.44
C LEU A 87 -17.88 39.47 1.25
N GLU A 88 -18.95 40.06 0.74
CA GLU A 88 -19.74 41.07 1.44
C GLU A 88 -20.64 40.47 2.51
N ASN A 89 -20.97 39.19 2.39
CA ASN A 89 -21.81 38.53 3.38
C ASN A 89 -20.96 38.01 4.56
N LYS A 90 -21.09 38.70 5.73
CA LYS A 90 -20.34 38.40 6.96
C LYS A 90 -20.49 36.93 7.41
N THR A 91 -21.66 36.35 7.23
CA THR A 91 -21.95 34.93 7.57
C THR A 91 -21.16 33.97 6.70
N LEU A 92 -21.09 34.20 5.39
CA LEU A 92 -20.33 33.35 4.47
C LEU A 92 -18.81 33.45 4.68
N LYS A 93 -18.34 34.66 5.04
CA LYS A 93 -16.93 34.83 5.43
C LYS A 93 -16.59 34.03 6.69
N LEU A 94 -17.47 34.03 7.68
CA LEU A 94 -17.32 33.25 8.90
C LEU A 94 -17.25 31.73 8.59
N VAL A 95 -18.20 31.22 7.78
CA VAL A 95 -18.23 29.83 7.34
C VAL A 95 -16.96 29.42 6.62
N SER A 96 -16.41 30.25 5.73
CA SER A 96 -15.14 29.99 5.04
C SER A 96 -13.97 29.89 6.00
N ILE A 97 -13.90 30.77 6.99
CA ILE A 97 -12.86 30.73 8.04
C ILE A 97 -12.98 29.46 8.88
N VAL A 98 -14.19 29.11 9.30
CA VAL A 98 -14.43 27.88 10.08
C VAL A 98 -14.03 26.64 9.28
N PHE A 99 -14.38 26.57 8.00
CA PHE A 99 -13.99 25.45 7.12
C PHE A 99 -12.48 25.34 6.97
N PHE A 100 -11.78 26.48 6.79
CA PHE A 100 -10.33 26.51 6.73
C PHE A 100 -9.67 26.00 8.02
N VAL A 101 -10.15 26.49 9.17
CA VAL A 101 -9.67 26.06 10.49
C VAL A 101 -9.90 24.56 10.71
N LEU A 102 -11.07 24.04 10.35
CA LEU A 102 -11.37 22.62 10.42
C LEU A 102 -10.42 21.80 9.50
N SER A 103 -10.17 22.26 8.28
CA SER A 103 -9.25 21.59 7.36
C SER A 103 -7.82 21.53 7.92
N CYS A 104 -7.33 22.62 8.50
CA CYS A 104 -6.05 22.66 9.21
C CYS A 104 -6.05 21.69 10.39
N PHE A 105 -7.10 21.66 11.18
CA PHE A 105 -7.22 20.76 12.33
C PHE A 105 -7.19 19.28 11.92
N PHE A 106 -7.92 18.90 10.86
CA PHE A 106 -7.84 17.54 10.29
C PHE A 106 -6.44 17.20 9.78
N PHE A 107 -5.75 18.15 9.16
CA PHE A 107 -4.38 17.96 8.73
C PHE A 107 -3.43 17.72 9.92
N PHE A 108 -3.58 18.46 11.01
CA PHE A 108 -2.81 18.26 12.24
C PHE A 108 -3.09 16.90 12.89
N ILE A 109 -4.36 16.49 12.98
CA ILE A 109 -4.74 15.18 13.51
C ILE A 109 -4.10 14.07 12.67
N LYS A 110 -4.21 14.15 11.35
CA LYS A 110 -3.61 13.17 10.44
C LYS A 110 -2.09 13.09 10.61
N ASN A 111 -1.41 14.22 10.70
CA ASN A 111 0.04 14.26 10.91
C ASN A 111 0.44 13.71 12.28
N HIS A 112 -0.34 14.00 13.32
CA HIS A 112 -0.12 13.43 14.65
C HIS A 112 -0.30 11.91 14.66
N TYR A 113 -1.30 11.40 13.94
CA TYR A 113 -1.51 9.96 13.77
C TYR A 113 -0.35 9.29 13.02
N ILE A 114 0.13 9.90 11.94
CA ILE A 114 1.30 9.42 11.18
C ILE A 114 2.55 9.43 12.07
N LYS A 115 2.76 10.47 12.89
CA LYS A 115 3.90 10.56 13.81
C LYS A 115 3.87 9.47 14.90
N ASN A 116 2.68 9.08 15.36
CA ASN A 116 2.52 7.97 16.31
C ASN A 116 2.75 6.60 15.64
N SER A 117 2.35 6.44 14.38
CA SER A 117 2.69 5.25 13.59
C SER A 117 4.22 5.10 13.42
N ASN A 118 4.95 6.19 13.28
CA ASN A 118 6.41 6.16 13.23
C ASN A 118 7.09 5.80 14.57
N LYS A 119 6.40 5.97 15.71
CA LYS A 119 6.90 5.45 16.99
C LYS A 119 6.90 3.93 17.05
N ASP A 120 5.94 3.28 16.41
CA ASP A 120 5.93 1.82 16.30
C ASP A 120 7.05 1.32 15.37
N PHE A 121 7.43 2.11 14.37
CA PHE A 121 8.61 1.85 13.54
C PHE A 121 9.91 1.83 14.37
N ASN A 122 10.12 2.81 15.23
CA ASN A 122 11.32 2.86 16.08
C ASN A 122 11.36 1.74 17.13
N LYS A 123 10.21 1.27 17.62
CA LYS A 123 10.15 0.13 18.53
C LYS A 123 10.57 -1.18 17.88
N ASN A 124 10.33 -1.32 16.59
CA ASN A 124 10.67 -2.52 15.84
C ASN A 124 12.10 -2.48 15.27
N LEU A 125 12.79 -1.34 15.37
CA LEU A 125 14.17 -1.20 14.94
C LEU A 125 15.12 -2.08 15.78
N GLU A 126 14.83 -2.26 17.06
CA GLU A 126 15.60 -3.13 17.95
C GLU A 126 15.58 -4.60 17.48
N LEU A 127 14.43 -5.08 17.02
CA LEU A 127 14.32 -6.41 16.42
C LEU A 127 15.18 -6.54 15.16
N VAL A 128 15.18 -5.51 14.30
CA VAL A 128 15.97 -5.48 13.06
C VAL A 128 17.47 -5.57 13.37
N ILE A 129 17.94 -4.81 14.37
CA ILE A 129 19.33 -4.83 14.81
C ILE A 129 19.70 -6.25 15.32
N LYS A 130 18.88 -6.82 16.18
CA LYS A 130 19.10 -8.17 16.72
C LYS A 130 19.13 -9.24 15.62
N ILE A 131 18.30 -9.12 14.59
CA ILE A 131 18.33 -10.03 13.43
C ILE A 131 19.64 -9.87 12.67
N ASN A 132 20.09 -8.65 12.40
CA ASN A 132 21.33 -8.40 11.64
C ASN A 132 22.60 -8.82 12.42
N GLU A 133 22.63 -8.66 13.72
CA GLU A 133 23.80 -9.00 14.55
C GLU A 133 24.00 -10.51 14.74
N ASN A 134 22.93 -11.29 14.64
CA ASN A 134 22.99 -12.70 15.02
C ASN A 134 22.94 -13.68 13.84
N TYR A 135 22.72 -13.24 12.60
CA TYR A 135 22.41 -14.18 11.50
C TYR A 135 23.06 -13.84 10.16
N ASP A 136 24.31 -14.24 9.99
CA ASP A 136 25.03 -14.18 8.72
C ASP A 136 24.52 -15.18 7.65
N SER A 137 23.78 -16.23 8.08
CA SER A 137 23.37 -17.37 7.24
C SER A 137 21.90 -17.41 6.85
N ILE A 138 21.20 -16.28 6.95
CA ILE A 138 19.78 -16.21 6.59
C ILE A 138 19.63 -16.18 5.07
N GLU A 139 19.16 -17.28 4.48
CA GLU A 139 18.87 -17.32 3.04
C GLU A 139 17.58 -16.57 2.72
N ARG A 140 16.50 -16.80 3.49
CA ARG A 140 15.20 -16.13 3.29
C ARG A 140 14.32 -16.21 4.53
N ILE A 141 13.57 -15.13 4.76
CA ILE A 141 12.66 -15.01 5.90
C ILE A 141 11.21 -15.02 5.44
N LEU A 142 10.36 -15.78 6.12
CA LEU A 142 8.92 -15.65 6.03
C LEU A 142 8.45 -14.64 7.08
N ILE A 143 7.82 -13.55 6.63
CA ILE A 143 7.30 -12.50 7.49
C ILE A 143 5.81 -12.26 7.21
N PRO A 144 5.03 -11.74 8.18
CA PRO A 144 3.69 -11.20 7.89
C PRO A 144 3.75 -10.16 6.77
N ASP A 145 2.82 -10.23 5.82
CA ASP A 145 2.83 -9.43 4.58
C ASP A 145 2.81 -7.90 4.79
N ASN A 146 2.38 -7.45 5.96
CA ASN A 146 2.32 -6.03 6.34
C ASN A 146 3.62 -5.48 6.94
N LEU A 147 4.62 -6.33 7.26
CA LEU A 147 5.88 -5.93 7.90
C LEU A 147 6.97 -5.57 6.87
N THR A 148 6.61 -4.78 5.87
CA THR A 148 7.50 -4.39 4.76
C THR A 148 8.78 -3.69 5.20
N TYR A 149 8.76 -3.04 6.37
CA TYR A 149 9.93 -2.36 6.92
C TYR A 149 11.08 -3.30 7.30
N ILE A 150 10.80 -4.59 7.59
CA ILE A 150 11.84 -5.59 7.92
C ILE A 150 12.81 -5.69 6.73
N ARG A 151 12.31 -5.94 5.52
CA ARG A 151 13.14 -6.00 4.31
C ARG A 151 13.97 -4.73 4.09
N MET A 152 13.33 -3.56 4.26
CA MET A 152 13.99 -2.28 3.99
C MET A 152 15.14 -1.99 4.96
N ASN A 153 15.05 -2.50 6.20
CA ASN A 153 16.04 -2.18 7.23
C ASN A 153 17.07 -3.30 7.45
N THR A 154 16.72 -4.54 7.14
CA THR A 154 17.67 -5.67 7.25
C THR A 154 18.44 -5.92 5.96
N GLY A 155 17.86 -5.56 4.80
CA GLY A 155 18.38 -5.96 3.49
C GLY A 155 18.24 -7.46 3.20
N LEU A 156 17.67 -8.24 4.14
CA LEU A 156 17.54 -9.70 4.01
C LEU A 156 16.46 -10.08 3.00
N PRO A 157 16.66 -11.18 2.26
CA PRO A 157 15.64 -11.70 1.37
C PRO A 157 14.41 -12.14 2.15
N ILE A 158 13.24 -11.68 1.74
CA ILE A 158 11.96 -12.14 2.28
C ILE A 158 11.20 -12.94 1.23
N PHE A 159 10.34 -13.88 1.66
CA PHE A 159 9.56 -14.70 0.74
C PHE A 159 8.60 -13.85 -0.09
N ILE A 160 7.87 -12.94 0.56
CA ILE A 160 6.96 -12.00 -0.08
C ILE A 160 6.65 -10.82 0.84
N ASP A 161 6.37 -9.65 0.25
CA ASP A 161 5.66 -8.57 0.91
C ASP A 161 4.56 -8.02 0.00
N TRP A 162 3.62 -7.33 0.60
CA TRP A 162 2.46 -6.82 -0.13
C TRP A 162 2.78 -5.55 -0.95
N LYS A 163 3.83 -4.81 -0.65
CA LYS A 163 4.18 -3.54 -1.34
C LYS A 163 5.01 -3.74 -2.60
N HIS A 164 5.80 -4.81 -2.66
CA HIS A 164 6.72 -5.08 -3.76
C HIS A 164 6.10 -6.11 -4.72
N HIS A 165 4.96 -5.74 -5.31
CA HIS A 165 4.34 -6.56 -6.36
C HIS A 165 5.13 -6.41 -7.66
N ALA A 166 5.18 -7.48 -8.40
CA ALA A 166 5.76 -7.51 -9.73
C ALA A 166 4.91 -6.69 -10.73
N PHE A 167 5.52 -6.30 -11.84
CA PHE A 167 4.85 -5.50 -12.87
C PHE A 167 4.44 -6.34 -14.09
N ARG A 168 5.10 -7.47 -14.30
CA ARG A 168 4.75 -8.39 -15.40
C ARG A 168 3.58 -9.27 -14.99
N TYR A 169 2.72 -9.59 -15.95
CA TYR A 169 1.48 -10.34 -15.69
C TYR A 169 1.74 -11.72 -15.08
N ASP A 170 2.68 -12.47 -15.64
CA ASP A 170 3.12 -13.77 -15.15
C ASP A 170 3.68 -13.70 -13.72
N GLU A 171 4.52 -12.71 -13.45
CA GLU A 171 5.09 -12.47 -12.13
C GLU A 171 4.03 -12.03 -11.09
N ILE A 172 2.99 -11.29 -11.51
CA ILE A 172 1.87 -10.90 -10.64
C ILE A 172 1.09 -12.13 -10.15
N ILE A 173 0.89 -13.13 -11.02
CA ILE A 173 0.23 -14.38 -10.64
C ILE A 173 1.05 -15.10 -9.57
N HIS A 174 2.34 -15.28 -9.79
CA HIS A 174 3.24 -15.90 -8.83
C HIS A 174 3.36 -15.10 -7.53
N TRP A 175 3.41 -13.76 -7.63
CA TRP A 175 3.39 -12.89 -6.46
C TRP A 175 2.11 -13.07 -5.65
N LYS A 176 0.96 -13.15 -6.30
CA LYS A 176 -0.33 -13.36 -5.63
C LYS A 176 -0.40 -14.73 -4.95
N GLU A 177 0.04 -15.78 -5.61
CA GLU A 177 0.10 -17.13 -5.04
C GLU A 177 0.95 -17.16 -3.76
N ARG A 178 2.15 -16.58 -3.79
CA ARG A 178 3.02 -16.45 -2.61
C ARG A 178 2.35 -15.64 -1.49
N LEU A 179 1.66 -14.56 -1.84
CA LEU A 179 0.96 -13.72 -0.89
C LEU A 179 -0.20 -14.48 -0.21
N ASP A 180 -0.97 -15.23 -0.99
CA ASP A 180 -2.09 -16.02 -0.48
C ASP A 180 -1.59 -17.16 0.41
N LEU A 181 -0.48 -17.84 0.07
CA LEU A 181 0.17 -18.83 0.92
C LEU A 181 0.67 -18.21 2.24
N THR A 182 1.33 -17.06 2.18
CA THR A 182 1.81 -16.35 3.38
C THR A 182 0.65 -15.97 4.29
N ARG A 183 -0.43 -15.43 3.74
CA ARG A 183 -1.63 -15.06 4.50
C ARG A 183 -2.30 -16.28 5.13
N SER A 184 -2.40 -17.38 4.39
CA SER A 184 -2.93 -18.64 4.90
C SER A 184 -2.11 -19.18 6.06
N PHE A 185 -0.77 -19.14 5.95
CA PHE A 185 0.13 -19.55 7.01
C PHE A 185 -0.07 -18.75 8.31
N TYR A 186 -0.14 -17.41 8.22
CA TYR A 186 -0.35 -16.58 9.43
C TYR A 186 -1.77 -16.60 9.96
N LYS A 187 -2.76 -16.97 9.14
CA LYS A 187 -4.17 -17.08 9.51
C LYS A 187 -4.52 -18.40 10.16
N SER A 188 -3.87 -19.48 9.76
CA SER A 188 -4.07 -20.79 10.35
C SER A 188 -3.72 -20.75 11.85
N LYS A 189 -4.52 -21.43 12.67
CA LYS A 189 -4.28 -21.62 14.09
C LYS A 189 -3.69 -22.98 14.39
N ASP A 190 -3.94 -23.95 13.52
CA ASP A 190 -3.47 -25.31 13.66
C ASP A 190 -1.99 -25.43 13.24
N PHE A 191 -1.23 -26.22 13.99
CA PHE A 191 0.19 -26.41 13.76
C PHE A 191 0.46 -27.27 12.53
N ASP A 192 -0.33 -28.34 12.35
CA ASP A 192 -0.18 -29.25 11.21
C ASP A 192 -0.55 -28.57 9.90
N ASP A 193 -1.60 -27.73 9.89
CA ASP A 193 -1.94 -26.89 8.75
C ASP A 193 -0.79 -25.93 8.41
N LYS A 194 -0.18 -25.27 9.41
CA LYS A 194 0.98 -24.40 9.19
C LYS A 194 2.14 -25.17 8.58
N LYS A 195 2.40 -26.37 9.04
CA LYS A 195 3.46 -27.23 8.53
C LYS A 195 3.23 -27.56 7.06
N LEU A 196 2.01 -27.98 6.70
CA LEU A 196 1.64 -28.28 5.31
C LEU A 196 1.78 -27.07 4.39
N ILE A 197 1.32 -25.90 4.84
CA ILE A 197 1.46 -24.64 4.07
C ILE A 197 2.94 -24.30 3.90
N LEU A 198 3.76 -24.45 4.93
CA LEU A 198 5.18 -24.17 4.90
C LEU A 198 5.94 -25.11 3.95
N GLU A 199 5.55 -26.37 3.85
CA GLU A 199 6.07 -27.30 2.86
C GLU A 199 5.76 -26.82 1.42
N ASN A 200 4.56 -26.30 1.18
CA ASN A 200 4.20 -25.73 -0.11
C ASN A 200 4.99 -24.44 -0.41
N ILE A 201 5.21 -23.58 0.57
CA ILE A 201 6.08 -22.41 0.47
C ILE A 201 7.50 -22.84 0.08
N ASN A 202 8.06 -23.86 0.73
CA ASN A 202 9.40 -24.37 0.44
C ASN A 202 9.56 -24.99 -0.95
N LYS A 203 8.48 -25.54 -1.54
CA LYS A 203 8.50 -26.00 -2.94
C LYS A 203 8.69 -24.86 -3.94
N ILE A 204 8.23 -23.65 -3.59
CA ILE A 204 8.38 -22.47 -4.44
C ILE A 204 9.75 -21.83 -4.21
N GLU A 205 10.08 -21.58 -2.95
CA GLU A 205 11.36 -21.00 -2.53
C GLU A 205 11.69 -21.42 -1.10
N LYS A 206 12.96 -21.80 -0.89
CA LYS A 206 13.45 -22.23 0.43
C LYS A 206 13.42 -21.06 1.42
N VAL A 207 12.66 -21.24 2.51
CA VAL A 207 12.63 -20.35 3.66
C VAL A 207 13.42 -20.98 4.79
N THR A 208 14.29 -20.21 5.43
CA THR A 208 15.12 -20.68 6.55
C THR A 208 14.63 -20.21 7.90
N HIS A 209 14.04 -19.02 7.96
CA HIS A 209 13.61 -18.38 9.19
C HIS A 209 12.19 -17.84 9.09
N ILE A 210 11.50 -17.74 10.22
CA ILE A 210 10.11 -17.28 10.30
C ILE A 210 9.97 -16.24 11.41
N LEU A 211 9.29 -15.13 11.10
CA LEU A 211 8.96 -14.11 12.07
C LEU A 211 7.49 -14.23 12.46
N PHE A 212 7.19 -14.43 13.72
CA PHE A 212 5.83 -14.48 14.24
C PHE A 212 5.50 -13.23 15.05
N TYR A 213 4.22 -12.82 15.04
CA TYR A 213 3.69 -12.04 16.14
C TYR A 213 3.64 -12.90 17.41
N LYS A 214 4.12 -12.38 18.53
CA LYS A 214 4.16 -13.12 19.81
C LYS A 214 2.81 -13.73 20.22
N LYS A 215 1.71 -13.00 19.95
CA LYS A 215 0.35 -13.47 20.21
C LYS A 215 -0.10 -14.68 19.37
N ASN A 216 0.57 -14.96 18.26
CA ASN A 216 0.22 -16.01 17.31
C ASN A 216 1.32 -17.08 17.22
N PHE A 217 2.23 -17.07 18.17
CA PHE A 217 3.37 -18.00 18.19
C PHE A 217 2.93 -19.39 18.65
N PRO A 218 3.28 -20.47 17.93
CA PRO A 218 3.03 -21.83 18.37
C PRO A 218 3.94 -22.18 19.54
N LEU A 219 3.36 -22.67 20.63
CA LEU A 219 4.06 -22.90 21.90
C LEU A 219 5.19 -23.96 21.86
N ASN A 220 5.27 -24.75 20.80
CA ASN A 220 6.21 -25.88 20.68
C ASN A 220 7.49 -25.53 19.92
N CYS A 221 7.78 -24.27 19.68
CA CYS A 221 8.94 -23.83 18.92
C CYS A 221 10.02 -23.24 19.83
N GLU A 222 11.28 -23.56 19.56
CA GLU A 222 12.43 -22.94 20.22
C GLU A 222 12.67 -21.52 19.59
N ASN A 223 12.74 -20.53 20.47
CA ASN A 223 12.93 -19.13 20.05
C ASN A 223 14.41 -18.84 19.84
N LEU A 224 14.76 -18.18 18.72
CA LEU A 224 16.08 -17.60 18.51
C LEU A 224 16.16 -16.18 19.07
N ILE A 225 15.12 -15.36 18.77
CA ILE A 225 14.98 -14.03 19.33
C ILE A 225 13.56 -13.89 19.86
N ASP A 226 13.45 -13.51 21.13
CA ASP A 226 12.19 -13.10 21.76
C ASP A 226 12.23 -11.58 21.95
N ASP A 227 11.42 -10.87 21.21
CA ASP A 227 11.23 -9.43 21.33
C ASP A 227 9.87 -9.12 21.93
N LYS A 228 9.61 -7.87 22.28
CA LYS A 228 8.37 -7.44 22.92
C LYS A 228 7.09 -7.86 22.18
N ASN A 229 7.11 -7.76 20.85
CA ASN A 229 5.96 -8.04 20.00
C ASN A 229 6.16 -9.21 19.03
N PHE A 230 7.39 -9.67 18.85
CA PHE A 230 7.77 -10.63 17.83
C PHE A 230 8.64 -11.73 18.37
N ILE A 231 8.54 -12.88 17.73
CA ILE A 231 9.40 -14.04 17.96
C ILE A 231 9.99 -14.45 16.63
N PHE A 232 11.31 -14.57 16.56
CA PHE A 232 12.04 -15.02 15.40
C PHE A 232 12.57 -16.42 15.64
N VAL A 233 12.31 -17.33 14.71
CA VAL A 233 12.65 -18.75 14.83
C VAL A 233 13.31 -19.27 13.57
N GLU A 234 14.16 -20.28 13.75
CA GLU A 234 14.62 -21.11 12.64
C GLU A 234 13.54 -22.13 12.27
N LYS A 235 13.22 -22.22 10.97
CA LYS A 235 12.17 -23.10 10.44
C LYS A 235 12.37 -24.55 10.91
N ASN A 236 13.59 -25.07 10.80
CA ASN A 236 13.91 -26.47 11.09
C ASN A 236 13.66 -26.81 12.56
N ARG A 237 14.03 -25.91 13.48
CA ARG A 237 13.84 -26.10 14.91
C ARG A 237 12.38 -26.06 15.35
N CYS A 238 11.55 -25.34 14.56
CA CYS A 238 10.14 -25.20 14.88
C CYS A 238 9.27 -26.28 14.21
N PHE A 239 9.48 -26.55 12.93
CA PHE A 239 8.61 -27.44 12.14
C PHE A 239 9.26 -28.76 11.74
N GLY A 240 10.55 -28.94 11.98
CA GLY A 240 11.28 -30.18 11.61
C GLY A 240 11.35 -30.41 10.09
N ILE A 241 11.29 -29.32 9.29
CA ILE A 241 11.31 -29.36 7.83
C ILE A 241 12.70 -28.90 7.35
N ASN A 242 13.42 -29.75 6.63
CA ASN A 242 14.72 -29.44 6.02
C ASN A 242 14.59 -28.68 4.71
#